data_00453251fd328357395a1edfae1ee425
#
_entry.id   00453251fd328357395a1edfae1ee425
#
_cell.length_a   1.000
_cell.length_b   1.000
_cell.length_c   1.000
_cell.angle_alpha   90.00
_cell.angle_beta   90.00
_cell.angle_gamma   90.00
#
_symmetry.space_group_name_H-M   'P 1'
#
loop_
_entity.id
_entity.type
_entity.pdbx_description
1 polymer ?
#
loop_
_entity_poly.entity_id
_entity_poly.type
_entity_poly.pdbx_seq_one_letter_code
_entity_poly.pdbx_strand_id
1 'polypeptide(L)'
;MTMMADTADYIRKNGLPVEIVSGGGTGTYNIDHETPGLTDVQVGSYVFMDAQYLSIGGAANAEVYNDFTPALTVMTTVLNAQYEGRATTDAGAKANTINRPWPIVKGETGMTYTSGSDEFGTLRYEDDASRTFKVGDKLELIVSHCDPVVNLYDQLYGVRGDTVEVVWPIAGRGKSV
;
A
#
# COMPACT_ATOMS: atom_id res chain seq x y z
N MET A 1 10.79 -19.97 -3.76
CA MET A 1 11.65 -19.77 -4.95
C MET A 1 12.37 -21.02 -5.40
N THR A 2 12.93 -21.86 -4.53
CA THR A 2 13.67 -23.09 -4.89
C THR A 2 12.88 -23.99 -5.86
N MET A 3 11.61 -24.27 -5.60
CA MET A 3 10.78 -25.10 -6.49
C MET A 3 10.68 -24.54 -7.91
N MET A 4 10.65 -23.21 -8.08
CA MET A 4 10.60 -22.57 -9.40
C MET A 4 11.94 -22.75 -10.13
N ALA A 5 13.06 -22.56 -9.45
CA ALA A 5 14.40 -22.79 -10.01
C ALA A 5 14.59 -24.27 -10.40
N ASP A 6 14.19 -25.22 -9.56
CA ASP A 6 14.23 -26.65 -9.84
C ASP A 6 13.37 -27.02 -11.05
N THR A 7 12.20 -26.39 -11.18
CA THR A 7 11.30 -26.58 -12.33
C THR A 7 11.94 -26.07 -13.62
N ALA A 8 12.56 -24.89 -13.59
CA ALA A 8 13.28 -24.34 -14.72
C ALA A 8 14.43 -25.25 -15.16
N ASP A 9 15.16 -25.80 -14.21
CA ASP A 9 16.25 -26.77 -14.49
C ASP A 9 15.72 -28.08 -15.06
N TYR A 10 14.59 -28.55 -14.56
CA TYR A 10 13.94 -29.73 -15.13
C TYR A 10 13.54 -29.50 -16.60
N ILE A 11 12.98 -28.34 -16.91
CA ILE A 11 12.59 -27.97 -18.28
C ILE A 11 13.84 -27.92 -19.20
N ARG A 12 14.92 -27.28 -18.75
CA ARG A 12 16.18 -27.19 -19.46
C ARG A 12 16.78 -28.59 -19.76
N LYS A 13 16.76 -29.47 -18.76
CA LYS A 13 17.22 -30.86 -18.90
C LYS A 13 16.43 -31.68 -19.91
N ASN A 14 15.20 -31.29 -20.20
CA ASN A 14 14.34 -31.91 -21.20
C ASN A 14 14.40 -31.21 -22.58
N GLY A 15 15.42 -30.38 -22.82
CA GLY A 15 15.73 -29.82 -24.13
C GLY A 15 14.94 -28.53 -24.46
N LEU A 16 14.22 -27.92 -23.51
CA LEU A 16 13.54 -26.65 -23.72
C LEU A 16 14.36 -25.51 -23.11
N PRO A 17 14.60 -24.41 -23.84
CA PRO A 17 15.31 -23.26 -23.28
C PRO A 17 14.43 -22.54 -22.25
N VAL A 18 15.02 -22.17 -21.12
CA VAL A 18 14.42 -21.27 -20.12
C VAL A 18 15.48 -20.21 -19.79
N GLU A 19 15.35 -19.05 -20.38
CA GLU A 19 16.29 -17.95 -20.20
C GLU A 19 15.92 -17.09 -18.98
N ILE A 20 14.62 -16.88 -18.74
CA ILE A 20 14.10 -16.02 -17.68
C ILE A 20 13.39 -16.89 -16.64
N VAL A 21 13.81 -16.73 -15.38
CA VAL A 21 13.16 -17.30 -14.20
C VAL A 21 12.87 -16.14 -13.26
N SER A 22 11.66 -15.62 -13.35
CA SER A 22 11.23 -14.40 -12.69
C SER A 22 10.22 -14.70 -11.59
N GLY A 23 10.36 -14.07 -10.44
CA GLY A 23 9.42 -14.25 -9.33
C GLY A 23 9.75 -13.38 -8.13
N GLY A 24 8.98 -13.56 -7.05
CA GLY A 24 9.08 -12.71 -5.88
C GLY A 24 8.46 -11.33 -6.09
N GLY A 25 8.74 -10.40 -5.19
CA GLY A 25 8.19 -9.06 -5.23
C GLY A 25 8.81 -8.13 -4.17
N THR A 26 8.18 -6.99 -3.94
CA THR A 26 8.65 -5.98 -2.99
C THR A 26 8.92 -6.55 -1.59
N GLY A 27 8.08 -7.47 -1.11
CA GLY A 27 8.22 -8.02 0.23
C GLY A 27 9.29 -9.09 0.40
N THR A 28 9.92 -9.55 -0.68
CA THR A 28 10.87 -10.67 -0.67
C THR A 28 12.14 -10.41 -1.46
N TYR A 29 12.29 -9.25 -2.07
CA TYR A 29 13.42 -8.92 -2.96
C TYR A 29 14.79 -9.15 -2.30
N ASN A 30 14.88 -8.88 -1.00
CA ASN A 30 16.10 -9.02 -0.20
C ASN A 30 16.43 -10.47 0.18
N ILE A 31 15.54 -11.41 -0.14
CA ILE A 31 15.72 -12.86 0.08
C ILE A 31 15.81 -13.58 -1.27
N ASP A 32 14.96 -13.20 -2.21
CA ASP A 32 14.81 -13.92 -3.48
C ASP A 32 16.06 -13.83 -4.37
N HIS A 33 16.81 -12.72 -4.30
CA HIS A 33 18.05 -12.55 -5.06
C HIS A 33 19.14 -13.58 -4.71
N GLU A 34 19.04 -14.20 -3.52
CA GLU A 34 19.96 -15.27 -3.09
C GLU A 34 19.57 -16.65 -3.67
N THR A 35 18.41 -16.76 -4.33
CA THR A 35 17.94 -18.03 -4.90
C THR A 35 18.70 -18.36 -6.17
N PRO A 36 19.52 -19.45 -6.21
CA PRO A 36 20.23 -19.85 -7.41
C PRO A 36 19.27 -20.13 -8.56
N GLY A 37 19.57 -19.59 -9.74
CA GLY A 37 18.76 -19.79 -10.94
C GLY A 37 17.61 -18.80 -11.13
N LEU A 38 17.35 -17.93 -10.18
CA LEU A 38 16.47 -16.77 -10.37
C LEU A 38 17.22 -15.72 -11.19
N THR A 39 16.57 -15.14 -12.21
CA THR A 39 17.20 -14.15 -13.09
C THR A 39 16.74 -12.72 -12.79
N ASP A 40 15.53 -12.56 -12.27
CA ASP A 40 14.97 -11.25 -11.91
C ASP A 40 13.84 -11.36 -10.88
N VAL A 41 13.51 -10.25 -10.22
CA VAL A 41 12.45 -10.13 -9.23
C VAL A 41 11.37 -9.15 -9.72
N GLN A 42 10.11 -9.47 -9.41
CA GLN A 42 8.93 -8.71 -9.86
C GLN A 42 8.55 -7.64 -8.85
N VAL A 43 9.45 -6.72 -8.54
CA VAL A 43 9.20 -5.63 -7.60
C VAL A 43 8.33 -4.53 -8.24
N GLY A 44 7.33 -4.05 -7.52
CA GLY A 44 6.41 -3.00 -8.00
C GLY A 44 6.03 -2.03 -6.88
N SER A 45 5.43 -2.52 -5.83
CA SER A 45 4.84 -1.71 -4.75
C SER A 45 5.86 -0.90 -3.94
N TYR A 46 7.16 -1.20 -4.02
CA TYR A 46 8.22 -0.42 -3.35
C TYR A 46 8.24 1.06 -3.75
N VAL A 47 7.73 1.38 -4.95
CA VAL A 47 7.64 2.76 -5.46
C VAL A 47 6.74 3.64 -4.59
N PHE A 48 5.67 3.04 -4.07
CA PHE A 48 4.67 3.73 -3.27
C PHE A 48 4.66 3.29 -1.81
N MET A 49 4.91 2.03 -1.56
CA MET A 49 4.65 1.34 -0.30
C MET A 49 3.21 1.51 0.20
N ASP A 50 2.77 0.65 1.09
CA ASP A 50 1.43 0.65 1.64
C ASP A 50 1.36 -0.08 2.99
N ALA A 51 0.19 -0.05 3.63
CA ALA A 51 -0.02 -0.69 4.92
C ALA A 51 0.19 -2.22 4.86
N GLN A 52 -0.12 -2.86 3.73
CA GLN A 52 0.06 -4.30 3.55
C GLN A 52 1.54 -4.68 3.61
N TYR A 53 2.38 -3.98 2.86
CA TYR A 53 3.83 -4.23 2.88
C TYR A 53 4.48 -3.83 4.20
N LEU A 54 4.06 -2.71 4.81
CA LEU A 54 4.55 -2.34 6.15
C LEU A 54 4.29 -3.44 7.19
N SER A 55 3.21 -4.20 7.06
CA SER A 55 2.79 -5.21 8.04
C SER A 55 3.48 -6.58 7.93
N ILE A 56 4.31 -6.82 6.90
CA ILE A 56 4.94 -8.14 6.72
C ILE A 56 6.20 -8.35 7.55
N GLY A 57 6.72 -7.28 8.18
CA GLY A 57 7.99 -7.31 8.87
C GLY A 57 9.20 -7.40 7.93
N GLY A 58 10.39 -7.16 8.45
CA GLY A 58 11.64 -7.16 7.71
C GLY A 58 12.81 -7.68 8.54
N ALA A 59 13.99 -7.76 7.95
CA ALA A 59 15.19 -8.23 8.64
C ALA A 59 15.60 -7.33 9.81
N ALA A 60 15.35 -6.03 9.71
CA ALA A 60 15.68 -5.05 10.74
C ALA A 60 14.58 -4.93 11.83
N ASN A 61 13.33 -5.24 11.47
CA ASN A 61 12.20 -5.19 12.39
C ASN A 61 11.18 -6.28 11.99
N ALA A 62 10.92 -7.21 12.90
CA ALA A 62 10.01 -8.34 12.64
C ALA A 62 8.53 -7.92 12.51
N GLU A 63 8.17 -6.74 13.02
CA GLU A 63 6.79 -6.24 13.02
C GLU A 63 6.51 -5.28 11.86
N VAL A 64 7.53 -4.54 11.39
CA VAL A 64 7.38 -3.51 10.36
C VAL A 64 8.43 -3.65 9.28
N TYR A 65 8.01 -3.74 8.04
CA TYR A 65 8.87 -3.67 6.87
C TYR A 65 9.11 -2.20 6.50
N ASN A 66 10.30 -1.70 6.79
CA ASN A 66 10.65 -0.29 6.68
C ASN A 66 11.81 0.02 5.73
N ASP A 67 12.14 -0.90 4.82
CA ASP A 67 13.20 -0.70 3.82
C ASP A 67 12.86 0.46 2.87
N PHE A 68 11.57 0.72 2.66
CA PHE A 68 11.06 1.81 1.83
C PHE A 68 10.02 2.63 2.57
N THR A 69 9.97 3.92 2.30
CA THR A 69 9.02 4.86 2.94
C THR A 69 7.72 4.96 2.15
N PRO A 70 6.53 4.87 2.80
CA PRO A 70 5.27 5.11 2.12
C PRO A 70 5.20 6.51 1.49
N ALA A 71 4.84 6.55 0.21
CA ALA A 71 4.72 7.78 -0.57
C ALA A 71 3.30 8.03 -1.11
N LEU A 72 2.47 6.98 -1.22
CA LEU A 72 1.09 7.11 -1.69
C LEU A 72 0.15 7.28 -0.51
N THR A 73 -0.60 8.38 -0.54
CA THR A 73 -1.66 8.65 0.43
C THR A 73 -2.96 9.03 -0.26
N VAL A 74 -4.07 8.82 0.44
CA VAL A 74 -5.37 9.40 0.11
C VAL A 74 -5.64 10.49 1.13
N MET A 75 -5.85 11.72 0.65
CA MET A 75 -6.30 12.83 1.50
C MET A 75 -7.81 12.69 1.72
N THR A 76 -8.23 12.82 2.97
CA THR A 76 -9.64 12.75 3.35
C THR A 76 -10.00 13.86 4.32
N THR A 77 -11.27 14.22 4.35
CA THR A 77 -11.84 15.28 5.20
C THR A 77 -12.78 14.68 6.23
N VAL A 78 -12.70 15.17 7.46
CA VAL A 78 -13.63 14.80 8.53
C VAL A 78 -14.98 15.46 8.30
N LEU A 79 -16.02 14.66 8.14
CA LEU A 79 -17.40 15.10 7.90
C LEU A 79 -18.24 15.14 9.17
N ASN A 80 -17.93 14.27 10.13
CA ASN A 80 -18.66 14.18 11.40
C ASN A 80 -17.70 13.80 12.53
N ALA A 81 -17.77 14.51 13.65
CA ALA A 81 -16.99 14.27 14.88
C ALA A 81 -17.85 14.48 16.14
N GLN A 82 -19.16 14.27 16.04
CA GLN A 82 -20.08 14.49 17.16
C GLN A 82 -20.10 13.36 18.21
N TYR A 83 -19.57 12.20 17.86
CA TYR A 83 -19.54 11.04 18.75
C TYR A 83 -18.17 10.91 19.41
N GLU A 84 -18.19 10.64 20.71
CA GLU A 84 -16.96 10.34 21.44
C GLU A 84 -16.25 9.11 20.87
N GLY A 85 -14.93 9.15 20.84
CA GLY A 85 -14.07 8.03 20.40
C GLY A 85 -14.06 7.77 18.89
N ARG A 86 -14.76 8.58 18.06
CA ARG A 86 -14.76 8.38 16.60
C ARG A 86 -15.05 9.61 15.77
N ALA A 87 -14.58 9.57 14.53
CA ALA A 87 -14.97 10.51 13.49
C ALA A 87 -15.32 9.76 12.19
N THR A 88 -16.06 10.43 11.32
CA THR A 88 -16.42 9.93 9.98
C THR A 88 -15.77 10.83 8.94
N THR A 89 -15.20 10.23 7.91
CA THR A 89 -14.55 10.93 6.80
C THR A 89 -15.17 10.55 5.45
N ASP A 90 -14.81 11.27 4.39
CA ASP A 90 -15.27 11.05 3.02
C ASP A 90 -14.46 10.00 2.23
N ALA A 91 -13.67 9.15 2.90
CA ALA A 91 -12.87 8.14 2.23
C ALA A 91 -13.29 6.71 2.60
N GLY A 92 -14.38 6.24 2.01
CA GLY A 92 -14.83 4.85 2.09
C GLY A 92 -14.15 3.92 1.09
N ALA A 93 -14.81 2.82 0.76
CA ALA A 93 -14.31 1.80 -0.15
C ALA A 93 -14.01 2.34 -1.55
N LYS A 94 -14.78 3.31 -2.04
CA LYS A 94 -14.59 3.97 -3.33
C LYS A 94 -13.33 4.84 -3.40
N ALA A 95 -12.77 5.23 -2.25
CA ALA A 95 -11.53 6.00 -2.18
C ALA A 95 -10.30 5.15 -1.80
N ASN A 96 -10.49 4.13 -0.94
CA ASN A 96 -9.39 3.36 -0.35
C ASN A 96 -9.51 1.83 -0.52
N THR A 97 -10.52 1.34 -1.22
CA THR A 97 -10.82 -0.10 -1.30
C THR A 97 -11.20 -0.71 0.07
N ILE A 98 -11.36 -2.04 0.11
CA ILE A 98 -11.64 -2.81 1.33
C ILE A 98 -10.49 -3.78 1.68
N ASN A 99 -9.33 -3.59 1.09
CA ASN A 99 -8.15 -4.41 1.34
C ASN A 99 -7.71 -4.33 2.81
N ARG A 100 -7.00 -5.36 3.24
CA ARG A 100 -6.42 -5.47 4.59
C ARG A 100 -4.90 -5.57 4.51
N PRO A 101 -4.22 -5.05 5.54
CA PRO A 101 -4.73 -4.27 6.68
C PRO A 101 -5.42 -2.98 6.24
N TRP A 102 -6.17 -2.35 7.13
CA TRP A 102 -6.80 -1.06 6.84
C TRP A 102 -5.77 0.05 6.61
N PRO A 103 -6.15 1.17 5.95
CA PRO A 103 -5.29 2.34 5.84
C PRO A 103 -4.77 2.82 7.19
N ILE A 104 -3.56 3.37 7.19
CA ILE A 104 -2.93 3.94 8.38
C ILE A 104 -3.05 5.46 8.32
N VAL A 105 -3.43 6.09 9.42
CA VAL A 105 -3.45 7.56 9.51
C VAL A 105 -2.00 8.05 9.61
N LYS A 106 -1.54 8.76 8.58
CA LYS A 106 -0.16 9.19 8.45
C LYS A 106 0.22 10.19 9.55
N GLY A 107 1.30 9.90 10.26
CA GLY A 107 1.85 10.79 11.29
C GLY A 107 1.10 10.80 12.63
N GLU A 108 0.07 9.96 12.79
CA GLU A 108 -0.73 9.88 14.01
C GLU A 108 -0.65 8.49 14.64
N THR A 109 -0.78 8.41 15.96
CA THR A 109 -0.77 7.16 16.73
C THR A 109 -2.05 7.01 17.55
N GLY A 110 -2.34 5.79 18.03
CA GLY A 110 -3.54 5.51 18.83
C GLY A 110 -4.83 5.68 18.03
N MET A 111 -4.81 5.38 16.74
CA MET A 111 -5.96 5.50 15.85
C MET A 111 -6.07 4.31 14.94
N THR A 112 -7.31 3.87 14.71
CA THR A 112 -7.63 2.87 13.69
C THR A 112 -8.57 3.47 12.67
N TYR A 113 -8.35 3.10 11.40
CA TYR A 113 -9.18 3.56 10.29
C TYR A 113 -9.83 2.39 9.58
N THR A 114 -11.08 2.55 9.15
CA THR A 114 -11.78 1.56 8.33
C THR A 114 -12.51 2.23 7.18
N SER A 115 -12.40 1.67 5.97
CA SER A 115 -13.15 2.07 4.77
C SER A 115 -14.26 1.07 4.43
N GLY A 116 -14.93 0.54 5.44
CA GLY A 116 -15.92 -0.53 5.29
C GLY A 116 -17.29 -0.09 4.72
N SER A 117 -17.52 1.21 4.53
CA SER A 117 -18.67 1.76 3.83
C SER A 117 -18.25 2.24 2.43
N ASP A 118 -19.20 2.34 1.51
CA ASP A 118 -18.93 2.77 0.13
C ASP A 118 -18.32 4.17 0.06
N GLU A 119 -18.97 5.14 0.71
CA GLU A 119 -18.64 6.56 0.64
C GLU A 119 -17.78 7.02 1.83
N PHE A 120 -17.99 6.41 3.01
CA PHE A 120 -17.48 6.94 4.25
C PHE A 120 -16.46 6.02 4.91
N GLY A 121 -15.41 6.62 5.46
CA GLY A 121 -14.49 5.99 6.36
C GLY A 121 -14.79 6.28 7.81
N THR A 122 -14.42 5.38 8.70
CA THR A 122 -14.53 5.56 10.15
C THR A 122 -13.14 5.60 10.77
N LEU A 123 -12.83 6.70 11.42
CA LEU A 123 -11.68 6.88 12.29
C LEU A 123 -12.12 6.61 13.73
N ARG A 124 -11.39 5.74 14.44
CA ARG A 124 -11.59 5.47 15.88
C ARG A 124 -10.37 5.90 16.64
N TYR A 125 -10.59 6.51 17.78
CA TYR A 125 -9.53 6.92 18.70
C TYR A 125 -9.40 5.88 19.82
N GLU A 126 -8.18 5.50 20.12
CA GLU A 126 -7.80 4.69 21.28
C GLU A 126 -7.46 5.64 22.44
N ASP A 127 -7.29 5.11 23.64
CA ASP A 127 -7.06 5.94 24.85
C ASP A 127 -5.77 6.77 24.77
N ASP A 128 -4.79 6.31 23.96
CA ASP A 128 -3.50 6.95 23.72
C ASP A 128 -3.43 7.71 22.40
N ALA A 129 -4.58 8.03 21.79
CA ALA A 129 -4.62 8.75 20.53
C ALA A 129 -3.83 10.07 20.60
N SER A 130 -2.93 10.28 19.64
CA SER A 130 -2.07 11.47 19.56
C SER A 130 -2.87 12.78 19.49
N ARG A 131 -4.07 12.74 18.92
CA ARG A 131 -5.03 13.86 18.85
C ARG A 131 -6.43 13.37 18.49
N THR A 132 -7.39 14.31 18.53
CA THR A 132 -8.72 14.13 17.93
C THR A 132 -8.93 15.14 16.81
N PHE A 133 -9.75 14.79 15.84
CA PHE A 133 -10.07 15.62 14.67
C PHE A 133 -11.44 16.28 14.81
N LYS A 134 -11.59 17.45 14.18
CA LYS A 134 -12.84 18.22 14.08
C LYS A 134 -13.39 18.14 12.67
N VAL A 135 -14.67 18.44 12.52
CA VAL A 135 -15.30 18.58 11.19
C VAL A 135 -14.54 19.63 10.37
N GLY A 136 -14.18 19.25 9.14
CA GLY A 136 -13.39 20.05 8.20
C GLY A 136 -11.88 19.82 8.28
N ASP A 137 -11.37 19.15 9.32
CA ASP A 137 -9.96 18.76 9.37
C ASP A 137 -9.65 17.77 8.25
N LYS A 138 -8.44 17.89 7.70
CA LYS A 138 -7.91 16.99 6.69
C LYS A 138 -6.85 16.08 7.30
N LEU A 139 -6.82 14.84 6.84
CA LEU A 139 -5.80 13.88 7.19
C LEU A 139 -5.39 13.07 5.96
N GLU A 140 -4.18 12.53 6.01
CA GLU A 140 -3.67 11.65 4.98
C GLU A 140 -3.72 10.20 5.47
N LEU A 141 -4.15 9.30 4.59
CA LEU A 141 -4.19 7.88 4.83
C LEU A 141 -3.12 7.20 3.98
N ILE A 142 -2.14 6.55 4.59
CA ILE A 142 -1.32 5.56 3.89
C ILE A 142 -2.26 4.45 3.46
N VAL A 143 -2.32 4.17 2.17
CA VAL A 143 -3.31 3.25 1.60
C VAL A 143 -3.14 1.82 2.09
N SER A 144 -4.22 1.03 2.09
CA SER A 144 -4.18 -0.40 2.45
C SER A 144 -3.26 -1.18 1.54
N HIS A 145 -3.50 -1.06 0.22
CA HIS A 145 -2.74 -1.67 -0.85
C HIS A 145 -2.72 -0.74 -2.06
N CYS A 146 -1.53 -0.44 -2.57
CA CYS A 146 -1.36 0.60 -3.57
C CYS A 146 -2.02 0.27 -4.91
N ASP A 147 -1.89 -0.98 -5.40
CA ASP A 147 -2.35 -1.36 -6.74
C ASP A 147 -3.85 -1.11 -6.97
N PRO A 148 -4.77 -1.62 -6.13
CA PRO A 148 -6.19 -1.37 -6.35
C PRO A 148 -6.59 0.08 -6.07
N VAL A 149 -5.89 0.79 -5.18
CA VAL A 149 -6.19 2.20 -4.90
C VAL A 149 -5.81 3.09 -6.09
N VAL A 150 -4.64 2.89 -6.68
CA VAL A 150 -4.23 3.63 -7.90
C VAL A 150 -5.27 3.48 -9.01
N ASN A 151 -5.87 2.30 -9.16
CA ASN A 151 -6.89 2.06 -10.17
C ASN A 151 -8.24 2.78 -9.92
N LEU A 152 -8.47 3.37 -8.74
CA LEU A 152 -9.67 4.15 -8.43
C LEU A 152 -9.61 5.60 -8.95
N TYR A 153 -8.43 6.11 -9.25
CA TYR A 153 -8.20 7.51 -9.56
C TYR A 153 -7.74 7.74 -10.99
N ASP A 154 -8.09 8.90 -11.56
CA ASP A 154 -7.64 9.30 -12.89
C ASP A 154 -6.26 9.95 -12.87
N GLN A 155 -5.88 10.52 -11.73
CA GLN A 155 -4.66 11.33 -11.58
C GLN A 155 -3.98 11.09 -10.23
N LEU A 156 -2.66 11.27 -10.23
CA LEU A 156 -1.82 11.40 -9.03
C LEU A 156 -1.30 12.81 -8.92
N TYR A 157 -1.26 13.33 -7.70
CA TYR A 157 -0.71 14.64 -7.39
C TYR A 157 0.63 14.46 -6.68
N GLY A 158 1.70 14.89 -7.30
CA GLY A 158 3.03 14.94 -6.66
C GLY A 158 3.11 16.16 -5.76
N VAL A 159 3.21 15.94 -4.45
CA VAL A 159 3.18 16.99 -3.42
C VAL A 159 4.51 17.03 -2.68
N ARG A 160 5.01 18.24 -2.45
CA ARG A 160 6.18 18.51 -1.59
C ARG A 160 5.80 19.57 -0.56
N GLY A 161 5.79 19.17 0.73
CA GLY A 161 5.20 20.02 1.75
C GLY A 161 3.73 20.32 1.44
N ASP A 162 3.37 21.58 1.35
CA ASP A 162 2.00 22.02 1.04
C ASP A 162 1.78 22.39 -0.44
N THR A 163 2.76 22.06 -1.31
CA THR A 163 2.72 22.47 -2.72
C THR A 163 2.54 21.26 -3.64
N VAL A 164 1.55 21.34 -4.54
CA VAL A 164 1.45 20.41 -5.67
C VAL A 164 2.45 20.83 -6.73
N GLU A 165 3.48 20.01 -6.94
CA GLU A 165 4.53 20.28 -7.93
C GLU A 165 4.18 19.74 -9.32
N VAL A 166 3.41 18.65 -9.36
CA VAL A 166 3.09 17.99 -10.62
C VAL A 166 1.79 17.17 -10.50
N VAL A 167 1.12 16.99 -11.62
CA VAL A 167 -0.06 16.12 -11.76
C VAL A 167 0.21 15.12 -12.87
N TRP A 168 0.09 13.84 -12.57
CA TRP A 168 0.26 12.76 -13.54
C TRP A 168 -1.08 12.07 -13.83
N PRO A 169 -1.42 11.84 -15.09
CA PRO A 169 -2.53 10.96 -15.43
C PRO A 169 -2.14 9.50 -15.14
N ILE A 170 -3.09 8.71 -14.65
CA ILE A 170 -2.92 7.26 -14.46
C ILE A 170 -3.32 6.57 -15.77
N ALA A 171 -2.39 6.51 -16.70
CA ALA A 171 -2.65 6.05 -18.06
C ALA A 171 -3.10 4.58 -18.16
N GLY A 172 -2.68 3.73 -17.19
CA GLY A 172 -3.02 2.31 -17.12
C GLY A 172 -4.35 2.00 -16.43
N ARG A 173 -5.03 3.01 -15.87
CA ARG A 173 -6.29 2.81 -15.15
C ARG A 173 -7.36 2.20 -16.04
N GLY A 174 -8.02 1.12 -15.56
CA GLY A 174 -9.08 0.44 -16.30
C GLY A 174 -8.63 -0.29 -17.57
N LYS A 175 -7.32 -0.52 -17.74
CA LYS A 175 -6.74 -1.20 -18.92
C LYS A 175 -6.33 -2.64 -18.62
N SER A 176 -6.75 -3.19 -17.51
CA SER A 176 -6.55 -4.62 -17.20
C SER A 176 -7.48 -5.44 -18.10
N VAL A 177 -6.93 -6.05 -19.15
CA VAL A 177 -7.62 -6.88 -20.16
C VAL A 177 -6.84 -8.16 -20.40
#